data_90f06a6cd1d2b21dabe4449cb3ee8a8a
#
_entry.id   90f06a6cd1d2b21dabe4449cb3ee8a8a
#
_cell.length_a   1.000
_cell.length_b   1.000
_cell.length_c   1.000
_cell.angle_alpha   90.00
_cell.angle_beta   90.00
_cell.angle_gamma   90.00
#
_symmetry.space_group_name_H-M   'P 1'
#
loop_
_entity.id
_entity.type
_entity.pdbx_description
1 polymer ?
#
loop_
_entity_poly.entity_id
_entity_poly.type
_entity_poly.pdbx_seq_one_letter_code
_entity_poly.pdbx_strand_id
1 'polypeptide(L)'
;LGAPPPPSEKATRLSYHQWVRPLLIGKIRSVAVGKQLETINPPMFRFLMDFAADNDLRVLDEAMLRELADEQSQPTETPPPQPEPSAAPQKPEGQPFKLREIPPEETTAAFAALSILRPTLNDVARFSAQVNNEQRAAGYRLLGIFEEGKNNAVAVCGFRITTTLAFGRHIVIDDLVTVPQTRGRGYCTHLLQAVVDIAESENIAQIHTHVSVGSERADAHRMYLKHGFEINAHHFVCKTERFRR
;
A
#
# COMPACT_ATOMS: atom_id res chain seq x y z
N LEU A 1 -5.24 20.88 38.87
CA LEU A 1 -5.51 20.05 37.69
C LEU A 1 -4.21 19.94 36.93
N GLY A 2 -3.48 18.82 37.11
CA GLY A 2 -2.18 18.56 36.48
C GLY A 2 -2.33 18.16 35.03
N ALA A 3 -1.40 18.62 34.18
CA ALA A 3 -1.29 18.24 32.80
C ALA A 3 -0.99 16.72 32.67
N PRO A 4 -1.51 16.02 31.68
CA PRO A 4 -1.17 14.62 31.45
C PRO A 4 0.31 14.47 31.05
N PRO A 5 0.97 13.37 31.45
CA PRO A 5 2.38 13.12 31.08
C PRO A 5 2.54 12.94 29.57
N PRO A 6 3.72 13.26 29.01
CA PRO A 6 3.99 13.11 27.58
C PRO A 6 3.99 11.61 27.18
N PRO A 7 3.61 11.29 25.94
CA PRO A 7 3.63 9.91 25.47
C PRO A 7 5.07 9.39 25.39
N SER A 8 5.31 8.26 26.04
CA SER A 8 6.61 7.56 26.00
C SER A 8 6.86 7.02 24.57
N GLU A 9 8.01 7.37 24.03
CA GLU A 9 8.60 6.72 22.85
C GLU A 9 8.75 5.21 23.11
N LYS A 10 7.83 4.41 22.61
CA LYS A 10 8.01 2.98 22.43
C LYS A 10 7.47 2.57 21.07
N ALA A 11 8.44 2.27 20.19
CA ALA A 11 8.36 1.36 19.05
C ALA A 11 6.96 1.18 18.45
N THR A 12 6.77 1.69 17.26
CA THR A 12 5.65 1.40 16.36
C THR A 12 5.62 -0.10 16.00
N ARG A 13 5.20 -0.95 16.93
CA ARG A 13 4.73 -2.29 16.60
C ARG A 13 3.37 -2.13 15.97
N LEU A 14 3.20 -2.64 14.75
CA LEU A 14 1.89 -2.79 14.12
C LEU A 14 0.91 -3.40 15.15
N SER A 15 -0.04 -2.58 15.61
CA SER A 15 -1.09 -3.03 16.53
C SER A 15 -2.19 -3.68 15.69
N TYR A 16 -2.16 -5.01 15.59
CA TYR A 16 -3.26 -5.75 14.98
C TYR A 16 -4.50 -5.69 15.88
N HIS A 17 -5.67 -5.83 15.26
CA HIS A 17 -6.92 -5.95 16.01
C HIS A 17 -6.82 -7.13 16.98
N GLN A 18 -7.32 -6.98 18.23
CA GLN A 18 -7.17 -7.98 19.28
C GLN A 18 -7.66 -9.38 18.90
N TRP A 19 -8.61 -9.49 17.98
CA TRP A 19 -9.24 -10.75 17.53
C TRP A 19 -8.70 -11.32 16.23
N VAL A 20 -7.79 -10.61 15.53
CA VAL A 20 -7.25 -11.04 14.23
C VAL A 20 -5.77 -10.72 14.16
N ARG A 21 -4.95 -11.74 13.96
CA ARG A 21 -3.50 -11.59 13.84
C ARG A 21 -2.97 -12.44 12.68
N PRO A 22 -2.41 -11.85 11.64
CA PRO A 22 -1.66 -12.60 10.63
C PRO A 22 -0.34 -13.10 11.21
N LEU A 23 0.03 -14.34 10.88
CA LEU A 23 1.21 -15.03 11.37
C LEU A 23 1.90 -15.77 10.23
N LEU A 24 3.21 -15.94 10.36
CA LEU A 24 3.98 -16.82 9.52
C LEU A 24 4.61 -17.90 10.41
N ILE A 25 4.20 -19.15 10.26
CA ILE A 25 4.70 -20.28 11.03
C ILE A 25 5.56 -21.11 10.09
N GLY A 26 6.89 -21.02 10.27
CA GLY A 26 7.82 -21.53 9.28
C GLY A 26 7.63 -20.82 7.93
N LYS A 27 7.17 -21.56 6.91
CA LYS A 27 6.83 -21.02 5.58
C LYS A 27 5.32 -20.95 5.32
N ILE A 28 4.48 -21.30 6.29
CA ILE A 28 3.03 -21.39 6.15
C ILE A 28 2.40 -20.06 6.57
N ARG A 29 1.69 -19.42 5.64
CA ARG A 29 0.89 -18.22 5.94
C ARG A 29 -0.32 -18.63 6.76
N SER A 30 -0.50 -17.99 7.91
CA SER A 30 -1.53 -18.33 8.89
C SER A 30 -2.24 -17.07 9.38
N VAL A 31 -3.46 -17.22 9.86
CA VAL A 31 -4.19 -16.15 10.55
C VAL A 31 -4.75 -16.71 11.85
N ALA A 32 -4.46 -16.01 12.96
CA ALA A 32 -5.11 -16.31 14.23
C ALA A 32 -6.42 -15.53 14.32
N VAL A 33 -7.52 -16.22 14.58
CA VAL A 33 -8.86 -15.63 14.72
C VAL A 33 -9.41 -16.01 16.09
N GLY A 34 -9.71 -15.00 16.91
CA GLY A 34 -10.30 -15.23 18.24
C GLY A 34 -11.73 -15.76 18.13
N LYS A 35 -12.03 -16.89 18.78
CA LYS A 35 -13.38 -17.52 18.79
C LYS A 35 -14.48 -16.55 19.22
N GLN A 36 -14.18 -15.60 20.09
CA GLN A 36 -15.15 -14.60 20.55
C GLN A 36 -15.66 -13.72 19.41
N LEU A 37 -14.90 -13.60 18.30
CA LEU A 37 -15.35 -12.82 17.14
C LEU A 37 -16.60 -13.42 16.49
N GLU A 38 -16.78 -14.75 16.55
CA GLU A 38 -17.99 -15.42 16.07
C GLU A 38 -19.26 -14.93 16.79
N THR A 39 -19.15 -14.67 18.10
CA THR A 39 -20.27 -14.17 18.92
C THR A 39 -20.43 -12.65 18.83
N ILE A 40 -19.32 -11.92 18.80
CA ILE A 40 -19.34 -10.44 18.83
C ILE A 40 -19.71 -9.85 17.47
N ASN A 41 -19.20 -10.45 16.39
CA ASN A 41 -19.45 -9.99 15.02
C ASN A 41 -19.47 -11.17 14.05
N PRO A 42 -20.59 -11.95 13.99
CA PRO A 42 -20.70 -13.11 13.13
C PRO A 42 -20.47 -12.85 11.63
N PRO A 43 -20.88 -11.70 11.05
CA PRO A 43 -20.57 -11.38 9.66
C PRO A 43 -19.07 -11.25 9.41
N MET A 44 -18.34 -10.57 10.29
CA MET A 44 -16.88 -10.41 10.18
C MET A 44 -16.15 -11.74 10.36
N PHE A 45 -16.59 -12.57 11.31
CA PHE A 45 -16.01 -13.90 11.50
C PHE A 45 -16.13 -14.74 10.24
N ARG A 46 -17.33 -14.81 9.62
CA ARG A 46 -17.55 -15.54 8.36
C ARG A 46 -16.67 -14.99 7.24
N PHE A 47 -16.63 -13.67 7.08
CA PHE A 47 -15.75 -13.03 6.09
C PHE A 47 -14.28 -13.46 6.25
N LEU A 48 -13.75 -13.47 7.47
CA LEU A 48 -12.37 -13.88 7.75
C LEU A 48 -12.13 -15.36 7.45
N MET A 49 -13.10 -16.23 7.74
CA MET A 49 -12.99 -17.66 7.45
C MET A 49 -13.01 -17.92 5.94
N ASP A 50 -13.90 -17.27 5.21
CA ASP A 50 -13.98 -17.34 3.74
C ASP A 50 -12.70 -16.79 3.11
N PHE A 51 -12.22 -15.62 3.59
CA PHE A 51 -10.97 -15.03 3.14
C PHE A 51 -9.77 -15.94 3.39
N ALA A 52 -9.71 -16.61 4.53
CA ALA A 52 -8.62 -17.53 4.85
C ALA A 52 -8.65 -18.74 3.90
N ALA A 53 -9.83 -19.29 3.62
CA ALA A 53 -10.01 -20.41 2.69
C ALA A 53 -9.61 -20.02 1.25
N ASP A 54 -10.06 -18.86 0.77
CA ASP A 54 -9.78 -18.35 -0.58
C ASP A 54 -8.29 -18.02 -0.82
N ASN A 55 -7.52 -17.79 0.26
CA ASN A 55 -6.11 -17.42 0.19
C ASN A 55 -5.15 -18.50 0.71
N ASP A 56 -5.61 -19.74 0.91
CA ASP A 56 -4.82 -20.82 1.46
C ASP A 56 -4.12 -20.44 2.78
N LEU A 57 -4.82 -19.73 3.67
CA LEU A 57 -4.30 -19.38 4.98
C LEU A 57 -4.70 -20.43 6.00
N ARG A 58 -3.74 -20.87 6.81
CA ARG A 58 -4.04 -21.71 7.97
C ARG A 58 -4.70 -20.89 9.05
N VAL A 59 -5.94 -21.23 9.43
CA VAL A 59 -6.63 -20.60 10.56
C VAL A 59 -6.16 -21.25 11.86
N LEU A 60 -5.80 -20.42 12.83
CA LEU A 60 -5.35 -20.83 14.16
C LEU A 60 -6.30 -20.26 15.21
N ASP A 61 -6.67 -21.06 16.16
CA ASP A 61 -7.36 -20.60 17.38
C ASP A 61 -6.37 -20.33 18.51
N GLU A 62 -6.89 -19.80 19.64
CA GLU A 62 -6.06 -19.46 20.79
C GLU A 62 -5.39 -20.68 21.44
N ALA A 63 -5.97 -21.87 21.34
CA ALA A 63 -5.40 -23.10 21.88
C ALA A 63 -4.17 -23.52 21.06
N MET A 64 -4.29 -23.53 19.73
CA MET A 64 -3.19 -23.80 18.81
C MET A 64 -2.04 -22.80 18.96
N LEU A 65 -2.36 -21.52 19.25
CA LEU A 65 -1.33 -20.51 19.49
C LEU A 65 -0.55 -20.74 20.78
N ARG A 66 -1.20 -21.27 21.83
CA ARG A 66 -0.54 -21.63 23.10
C ARG A 66 0.36 -22.84 22.92
N GLU A 67 -0.10 -23.88 22.24
CA GLU A 67 0.71 -25.05 21.95
C GLU A 67 2.00 -24.69 21.17
N LEU A 68 1.89 -23.82 20.17
CA LEU A 68 3.03 -23.34 19.39
C LEU A 68 3.99 -22.46 20.22
N ALA A 69 3.48 -21.74 21.22
CA ALA A 69 4.31 -20.93 22.13
C ALA A 69 5.05 -21.84 23.14
N ASP A 70 4.42 -22.92 23.59
CA ASP A 70 5.01 -23.89 24.51
C ASP A 70 6.09 -24.75 23.82
N GLU A 71 5.90 -25.13 22.56
CA GLU A 71 6.93 -25.81 21.74
C GLU A 71 8.18 -24.94 21.51
N GLN A 72 8.04 -23.62 21.44
CA GLN A 72 9.17 -22.69 21.31
C GLN A 72 9.86 -22.38 22.63
N SER A 73 9.32 -22.81 23.75
CA SER A 73 9.82 -22.53 25.10
C SER A 73 10.68 -23.65 25.68
N GLN A 74 10.91 -24.76 24.98
CA GLN A 74 11.89 -25.76 25.40
C GLN A 74 13.32 -25.25 25.13
N PRO A 75 14.22 -25.29 26.11
CA PRO A 75 15.58 -24.84 25.92
C PRO A 75 16.30 -25.82 25.02
N THR A 76 16.42 -25.50 23.75
CA THR A 76 17.38 -26.14 22.86
C THR A 76 18.76 -25.55 23.13
N GLU A 77 19.74 -26.44 23.22
CA GLU A 77 21.17 -26.19 23.40
C GLU A 77 21.68 -24.95 22.67
N THR A 78 22.65 -24.32 23.28
CA THR A 78 23.42 -23.16 22.85
C THR A 78 23.57 -23.12 21.31
N PRO A 79 22.98 -22.12 20.61
CA PRO A 79 23.19 -22.01 19.19
C PRO A 79 24.68 -21.76 18.91
N PRO A 80 25.23 -22.33 17.81
CA PRO A 80 26.58 -21.97 17.37
C PRO A 80 26.68 -20.46 17.21
N PRO A 81 27.88 -19.86 17.38
CA PRO A 81 28.04 -18.42 17.34
C PRO A 81 27.36 -17.86 16.06
N GLN A 82 26.41 -16.99 16.27
CA GLN A 82 25.77 -16.28 15.15
C GLN A 82 26.88 -15.60 14.36
N PRO A 83 26.94 -15.76 13.03
CA PRO A 83 27.75 -14.88 12.25
C PRO A 83 27.34 -13.45 12.61
N GLU A 84 28.32 -12.60 12.87
CA GLU A 84 28.11 -11.17 13.14
C GLU A 84 27.05 -10.62 12.20
N PRO A 85 26.16 -9.72 12.66
CA PRO A 85 25.08 -9.24 11.82
C PRO A 85 25.68 -8.75 10.52
N SER A 86 25.54 -9.57 9.50
CA SER A 86 25.87 -9.19 8.13
C SER A 86 25.19 -7.85 7.92
N ALA A 87 25.97 -6.84 7.64
CA ALA A 87 25.54 -5.47 7.44
C ALA A 87 24.17 -5.49 6.74
N ALA A 88 23.18 -4.85 7.35
CA ALA A 88 21.84 -4.72 6.78
C ALA A 88 22.02 -4.46 5.28
N PRO A 89 21.31 -5.16 4.39
CA PRO A 89 21.50 -4.99 2.96
C PRO A 89 21.52 -3.50 2.69
N GLN A 90 22.68 -2.98 2.35
CA GLN A 90 22.89 -1.58 2.00
C GLN A 90 21.83 -1.33 0.94
N LYS A 91 20.88 -0.41 1.21
CA LYS A 91 20.00 0.11 0.16
C LYS A 91 20.92 0.39 -1.02
N PRO A 92 20.67 -0.18 -2.21
CA PRO A 92 21.47 0.19 -3.36
C PRO A 92 21.45 1.71 -3.41
N GLU A 93 22.63 2.34 -3.33
CA GLU A 93 22.75 3.79 -3.47
C GLU A 93 22.04 4.12 -4.77
N GLY A 94 20.87 4.78 -4.65
CA GLY A 94 20.01 5.05 -5.78
C GLY A 94 20.81 5.89 -6.78
N GLN A 95 20.75 5.51 -8.06
CA GLN A 95 21.26 6.42 -9.10
C GLN A 95 20.64 7.81 -8.88
N PRO A 96 21.41 8.89 -9.12
CA PRO A 96 20.87 10.23 -8.99
C PRO A 96 19.58 10.35 -9.80
N PHE A 97 18.54 10.87 -9.16
CA PHE A 97 17.23 11.03 -9.79
C PHE A 97 16.66 12.41 -9.50
N LYS A 98 15.76 12.84 -10.35
CA LYS A 98 14.97 14.06 -10.18
C LYS A 98 13.50 13.71 -10.03
N LEU A 99 12.87 14.16 -8.93
CA LEU A 99 11.43 14.09 -8.75
C LEU A 99 10.85 15.46 -9.13
N ARG A 100 9.85 15.46 -10.00
CA ARG A 100 9.16 16.68 -10.43
C ARG A 100 7.74 16.38 -10.92
N GLU A 101 6.94 17.42 -10.99
CA GLU A 101 5.65 17.36 -11.67
C GLU A 101 5.87 17.28 -13.19
N ILE A 102 5.07 16.47 -13.87
CA ILE A 102 5.09 16.30 -15.32
C ILE A 102 4.04 17.26 -15.90
N PRO A 103 4.46 18.29 -16.63
CA PRO A 103 3.54 19.25 -17.23
C PRO A 103 2.82 18.66 -18.47
N PRO A 104 1.76 19.32 -18.99
CA PRO A 104 0.97 18.81 -20.10
C PRO A 104 1.78 18.47 -21.37
N GLU A 105 2.78 19.25 -21.69
CA GLU A 105 3.67 19.08 -22.85
C GLU A 105 4.57 17.84 -22.74
N GLU A 106 4.82 17.38 -21.50
CA GLU A 106 5.67 16.22 -21.25
C GLU A 106 4.87 14.97 -20.82
N THR A 107 3.55 14.97 -20.94
CA THR A 107 2.69 13.85 -20.48
C THR A 107 3.14 12.50 -21.01
N THR A 108 3.69 12.45 -22.23
CA THR A 108 4.20 11.21 -22.85
C THR A 108 5.32 10.55 -22.06
N ALA A 109 6.08 11.32 -21.26
CA ALA A 109 7.15 10.77 -20.41
C ALA A 109 6.64 9.77 -19.34
N ALA A 110 5.37 9.85 -18.97
CA ALA A 110 4.74 8.92 -18.01
C ALA A 110 4.19 7.65 -18.67
N PHE A 111 4.08 7.60 -19.99
CA PHE A 111 3.39 6.53 -20.71
C PHE A 111 3.96 5.14 -20.41
N ALA A 112 5.28 4.98 -20.49
CA ALA A 112 5.94 3.70 -20.29
C ALA A 112 5.67 3.10 -18.89
N ALA A 113 5.62 3.93 -17.86
CA ALA A 113 5.31 3.49 -16.50
C ALA A 113 3.81 3.20 -16.33
N LEU A 114 2.93 4.08 -16.81
CA LEU A 114 1.48 3.92 -16.66
C LEU A 114 0.91 2.76 -17.49
N SER A 115 1.48 2.44 -18.66
CA SER A 115 1.06 1.28 -19.45
C SER A 115 1.31 -0.05 -18.73
N ILE A 116 2.32 -0.13 -17.85
CA ILE A 116 2.53 -1.31 -16.99
C ILE A 116 1.39 -1.47 -15.98
N LEU A 117 0.94 -0.37 -15.40
CA LEU A 117 -0.17 -0.37 -14.43
C LEU A 117 -1.53 -0.58 -15.11
N ARG A 118 -1.67 -0.03 -16.32
CA ARG A 118 -2.90 -0.02 -17.13
C ARG A 118 -2.62 -0.64 -18.51
N PRO A 119 -2.61 -1.98 -18.66
CA PRO A 119 -2.25 -2.65 -19.93
C PRO A 119 -3.13 -2.30 -21.13
N THR A 120 -4.31 -1.72 -20.90
CA THR A 120 -5.18 -1.20 -21.96
C THR A 120 -4.67 0.09 -22.59
N LEU A 121 -3.69 0.76 -21.99
CA LEU A 121 -3.01 1.92 -22.55
C LEU A 121 -1.94 1.42 -23.54
N ASN A 122 -2.28 1.38 -24.81
CA ASN A 122 -1.42 0.86 -25.87
C ASN A 122 -1.09 1.88 -26.97
N ASP A 123 -1.61 3.09 -26.84
CA ASP A 123 -1.42 4.20 -27.79
C ASP A 123 -1.01 5.46 -27.03
N VAL A 124 0.21 5.95 -27.29
CA VAL A 124 0.78 7.11 -26.60
C VAL A 124 0.06 8.42 -26.93
N ALA A 125 -0.41 8.58 -28.17
CA ALA A 125 -1.11 9.81 -28.57
C ALA A 125 -2.49 9.88 -27.91
N ARG A 126 -3.23 8.76 -27.91
CA ARG A 126 -4.51 8.63 -27.21
C ARG A 126 -4.36 8.82 -25.70
N PHE A 127 -3.31 8.21 -25.12
CA PHE A 127 -3.00 8.40 -23.69
C PHE A 127 -2.77 9.88 -23.36
N SER A 128 -1.91 10.55 -24.13
CA SER A 128 -1.59 11.96 -23.90
C SER A 128 -2.82 12.85 -24.05
N ALA A 129 -3.64 12.62 -25.09
CA ALA A 129 -4.89 13.34 -25.31
C ALA A 129 -5.87 13.13 -24.13
N GLN A 130 -6.07 11.89 -23.69
CA GLN A 130 -6.96 11.57 -22.55
C GLN A 130 -6.48 12.24 -21.27
N VAL A 131 -5.17 12.17 -20.96
CA VAL A 131 -4.64 12.81 -19.75
C VAL A 131 -4.79 14.33 -19.83
N ASN A 132 -4.41 14.94 -20.93
CA ASN A 132 -4.38 16.40 -21.04
C ASN A 132 -5.79 17.01 -21.14
N ASN A 133 -6.69 16.41 -21.92
CA ASN A 133 -8.01 16.99 -22.21
C ASN A 133 -9.09 16.59 -21.21
N GLU A 134 -8.97 15.40 -20.59
CA GLU A 134 -10.00 14.89 -19.70
C GLU A 134 -9.53 14.83 -18.22
N GLN A 135 -8.40 14.14 -17.97
CA GLN A 135 -7.97 13.90 -16.59
C GLN A 135 -7.51 15.18 -15.90
N ARG A 136 -6.68 15.99 -16.58
CA ARG A 136 -6.19 17.26 -16.02
C ARG A 136 -7.32 18.29 -15.86
N ALA A 137 -8.29 18.30 -16.76
CA ALA A 137 -9.50 19.12 -16.62
C ALA A 137 -10.31 18.74 -15.37
N ALA A 138 -10.23 17.48 -14.92
CA ALA A 138 -10.80 16.98 -13.67
C ALA A 138 -9.83 17.05 -12.47
N GLY A 139 -8.77 17.87 -12.57
CA GLY A 139 -7.82 18.11 -11.48
C GLY A 139 -6.69 17.09 -11.34
N TYR A 140 -6.50 16.21 -12.32
CA TYR A 140 -5.42 15.22 -12.27
C TYR A 140 -4.04 15.85 -12.42
N ARG A 141 -3.12 15.48 -11.56
CA ARG A 141 -1.72 15.89 -11.54
C ARG A 141 -0.83 14.67 -11.62
N LEU A 142 0.35 14.82 -12.23
CA LEU A 142 1.33 13.76 -12.42
C LEU A 142 2.67 14.15 -11.80
N LEU A 143 3.18 13.35 -10.85
CA LEU A 143 4.57 13.38 -10.41
C LEU A 143 5.36 12.28 -11.10
N GLY A 144 6.59 12.55 -11.47
CA GLY A 144 7.50 11.57 -12.07
C GLY A 144 8.87 11.60 -11.45
N ILE A 145 9.50 10.43 -11.36
CA ILE A 145 10.91 10.27 -11.05
C ILE A 145 11.65 9.94 -12.33
N PHE A 146 12.70 10.72 -12.59
CA PHE A 146 13.57 10.62 -13.76
C PHE A 146 14.98 10.30 -13.30
N GLU A 147 15.54 9.18 -13.74
CA GLU A 147 16.96 8.87 -13.56
C GLU A 147 17.79 9.72 -14.53
N GLU A 148 19.03 9.97 -14.16
CA GLU A 148 19.94 10.75 -14.99
C GLU A 148 20.07 10.16 -16.41
N GLY A 149 20.01 11.02 -17.42
CA GLY A 149 20.07 10.63 -18.84
C GLY A 149 18.80 9.99 -19.38
N LYS A 150 17.71 9.87 -18.60
CA LYS A 150 16.43 9.32 -19.08
C LYS A 150 15.37 10.38 -19.26
N ASN A 151 14.72 10.36 -20.41
CA ASN A 151 13.60 11.26 -20.73
C ASN A 151 12.25 10.70 -20.25
N ASN A 152 12.14 9.40 -20.01
CA ASN A 152 10.93 8.77 -19.51
C ASN A 152 11.01 8.59 -18.00
N ALA A 153 9.89 8.83 -17.31
CA ALA A 153 9.78 8.59 -15.89
C ALA A 153 9.87 7.10 -15.57
N VAL A 154 10.69 6.75 -14.58
CA VAL A 154 10.87 5.38 -14.10
C VAL A 154 9.91 5.03 -12.95
N ALA A 155 9.30 6.05 -12.34
CA ALA A 155 8.21 5.90 -11.41
C ALA A 155 7.28 7.11 -11.55
N VAL A 156 5.98 6.88 -11.37
CA VAL A 156 4.94 7.89 -11.57
C VAL A 156 3.89 7.77 -10.47
N CYS A 157 3.41 8.93 -10.00
CA CYS A 157 2.23 9.06 -9.17
C CYS A 157 1.22 10.00 -9.84
N GLY A 158 0.06 9.50 -10.18
CA GLY A 158 -1.09 10.28 -10.63
C GLY A 158 -2.07 10.47 -9.49
N PHE A 159 -2.47 11.70 -9.21
CA PHE A 159 -3.37 12.03 -8.12
C PHE A 159 -4.22 13.25 -8.45
N ARG A 160 -5.27 13.46 -7.67
CA ARG A 160 -6.12 14.66 -7.72
C ARG A 160 -6.47 15.13 -6.34
N ILE A 161 -6.73 16.44 -6.21
CA ILE A 161 -7.34 17.04 -5.03
C ILE A 161 -8.83 17.13 -5.31
N THR A 162 -9.64 16.56 -4.43
CA THR A 162 -11.09 16.55 -4.57
C THR A 162 -11.77 16.93 -3.25
N THR A 163 -13.07 17.21 -3.30
CA THR A 163 -13.87 17.55 -2.12
C THR A 163 -15.14 16.71 -2.10
N THR A 164 -15.38 16.04 -0.96
CA THR A 164 -16.62 15.29 -0.73
C THR A 164 -17.26 15.70 0.59
N LEU A 165 -18.54 15.40 0.76
CA LEU A 165 -19.23 15.66 2.04
C LEU A 165 -18.68 14.80 3.19
N ALA A 166 -18.20 13.59 2.87
CA ALA A 166 -17.70 12.64 3.87
C ALA A 166 -16.32 13.01 4.42
N PHE A 167 -15.42 13.50 3.55
CA PHE A 167 -13.99 13.68 3.89
C PHE A 167 -13.52 15.12 3.73
N GLY A 168 -14.38 16.02 3.28
CA GLY A 168 -13.95 17.38 2.93
C GLY A 168 -12.97 17.38 1.76
N ARG A 169 -12.02 18.30 1.78
CA ARG A 169 -10.95 18.40 0.79
C ARG A 169 -9.86 17.38 1.11
N HIS A 170 -9.56 16.49 0.16
CA HIS A 170 -8.60 15.40 0.32
C HIS A 170 -7.89 15.07 -1.00
N ILE A 171 -6.77 14.36 -0.92
CA ILE A 171 -6.06 13.84 -2.09
C ILE A 171 -6.56 12.42 -2.37
N VAL A 172 -6.73 12.09 -3.66
CA VAL A 172 -6.93 10.72 -4.13
C VAL A 172 -5.78 10.35 -5.07
N ILE A 173 -5.01 9.33 -4.71
CA ILE A 173 -4.01 8.74 -5.58
C ILE A 173 -4.75 7.75 -6.51
N ASP A 174 -4.74 8.05 -7.81
CA ASP A 174 -5.36 7.20 -8.84
C ASP A 174 -4.37 6.16 -9.39
N ASP A 175 -3.10 6.56 -9.53
CA ASP A 175 -2.06 5.75 -10.13
C ASP A 175 -0.75 5.89 -9.35
N LEU A 176 -0.14 4.76 -8.99
CA LEU A 176 1.19 4.72 -8.40
C LEU A 176 1.93 3.51 -8.94
N VAL A 177 3.03 3.75 -9.66
CA VAL A 177 3.76 2.69 -10.34
C VAL A 177 5.25 2.99 -10.41
N THR A 178 6.05 1.93 -10.26
CA THR A 178 7.49 1.94 -10.54
C THR A 178 7.77 0.88 -11.59
N VAL A 179 8.52 1.21 -12.64
CA VAL A 179 8.89 0.25 -13.66
C VAL A 179 9.68 -0.91 -13.06
N PRO A 180 9.48 -2.17 -13.49
CA PRO A 180 10.04 -3.35 -12.84
C PRO A 180 11.56 -3.28 -12.60
N GLN A 181 12.31 -2.74 -13.56
CA GLN A 181 13.77 -2.68 -13.54
C GLN A 181 14.33 -1.72 -12.47
N THR A 182 13.50 -0.85 -11.91
CA THR A 182 13.90 0.15 -10.91
C THR A 182 13.20 -0.03 -9.57
N ARG A 183 12.45 -1.13 -9.41
CA ARG A 183 11.84 -1.49 -8.11
C ARG A 183 12.90 -1.73 -7.05
N GLY A 184 12.52 -1.58 -5.79
CA GLY A 184 13.43 -1.74 -4.65
C GLY A 184 14.32 -0.53 -4.35
N ARG A 185 14.37 0.49 -5.23
CA ARG A 185 15.19 1.71 -5.07
C ARG A 185 14.53 2.81 -4.23
N GLY A 186 13.35 2.55 -3.65
CA GLY A 186 12.63 3.52 -2.80
C GLY A 186 11.82 4.58 -3.53
N TYR A 187 11.73 4.55 -4.86
CA TYR A 187 11.05 5.58 -5.66
C TYR A 187 9.58 5.78 -5.29
N CYS A 188 8.89 4.69 -4.96
CA CYS A 188 7.51 4.77 -4.49
C CYS A 188 7.39 5.59 -3.19
N THR A 189 8.32 5.39 -2.24
CA THR A 189 8.38 6.16 -0.99
C THR A 189 8.60 7.65 -1.26
N HIS A 190 9.50 7.99 -2.18
CA HIS A 190 9.74 9.40 -2.55
C HIS A 190 8.51 10.06 -3.19
N LEU A 191 7.80 9.33 -4.05
CA LEU A 191 6.54 9.82 -4.65
C LEU A 191 5.46 10.03 -3.60
N LEU A 192 5.29 9.09 -2.66
CA LEU A 192 4.32 9.23 -1.57
C LEU A 192 4.68 10.41 -0.66
N GLN A 193 5.96 10.58 -0.32
CA GLN A 193 6.41 11.73 0.47
C GLN A 193 6.09 13.05 -0.24
N ALA A 194 6.36 13.16 -1.54
CA ALA A 194 6.01 14.36 -2.29
C ALA A 194 4.50 14.64 -2.30
N VAL A 195 3.65 13.60 -2.32
CA VAL A 195 2.20 13.77 -2.19
C VAL A 195 1.82 14.24 -0.77
N VAL A 196 2.50 13.73 0.27
CA VAL A 196 2.33 14.22 1.66
C VAL A 196 2.74 15.69 1.78
N ASP A 197 3.90 16.08 1.23
CA ASP A 197 4.37 17.46 1.23
C ASP A 197 3.37 18.41 0.55
N ILE A 198 2.75 17.96 -0.57
CA ILE A 198 1.67 18.69 -1.22
C ILE A 198 0.43 18.77 -0.31
N ALA A 199 0.03 17.68 0.34
CA ALA A 199 -1.11 17.68 1.24
C ALA A 199 -0.91 18.68 2.39
N GLU A 200 0.28 18.70 3.00
CA GLU A 200 0.64 19.63 4.05
C GLU A 200 0.61 21.08 3.57
N SER A 201 1.21 21.38 2.41
CA SER A 201 1.21 22.74 1.84
C SER A 201 -0.18 23.27 1.50
N GLU A 202 -1.11 22.36 1.18
CA GLU A 202 -2.49 22.66 0.80
C GLU A 202 -3.47 22.53 2.00
N ASN A 203 -2.96 22.28 3.22
CA ASN A 203 -3.75 22.02 4.43
C ASN A 203 -4.78 20.89 4.24
N ILE A 204 -4.38 19.79 3.61
CA ILE A 204 -5.20 18.60 3.37
C ILE A 204 -4.81 17.53 4.39
N ALA A 205 -5.78 17.08 5.18
CA ALA A 205 -5.54 16.14 6.28
C ALA A 205 -5.51 14.66 5.84
N GLN A 206 -6.04 14.32 4.66
CA GLN A 206 -6.22 12.92 4.26
C GLN A 206 -5.78 12.66 2.83
N ILE A 207 -5.13 11.49 2.64
CA ILE A 207 -4.75 10.96 1.34
C ILE A 207 -5.41 9.59 1.19
N HIS A 208 -6.16 9.41 0.12
CA HIS A 208 -6.90 8.20 -0.19
C HIS A 208 -6.32 7.49 -1.41
N THR A 209 -6.55 6.18 -1.52
CA THR A 209 -6.26 5.40 -2.72
C THR A 209 -7.17 4.20 -2.82
N HIS A 210 -7.35 3.66 -4.02
CA HIS A 210 -8.06 2.42 -4.28
C HIS A 210 -7.10 1.36 -4.78
N VAL A 211 -6.99 0.25 -4.07
CA VAL A 211 -6.13 -0.89 -4.43
C VAL A 211 -6.99 -2.13 -4.57
N SER A 212 -6.89 -2.82 -5.71
CA SER A 212 -7.58 -4.10 -5.90
C SER A 212 -7.13 -5.13 -4.88
N VAL A 213 -8.04 -6.01 -4.46
CA VAL A 213 -7.78 -7.03 -3.41
C VAL A 213 -7.08 -8.29 -3.90
N GLY A 214 -6.83 -8.41 -5.21
CA GLY A 214 -6.16 -9.59 -5.79
C GLY A 214 -4.73 -9.78 -5.30
N SER A 215 -4.25 -11.02 -5.32
CA SER A 215 -2.90 -11.40 -4.88
C SER A 215 -1.79 -10.68 -5.65
N GLU A 216 -2.04 -10.30 -6.91
CA GLU A 216 -1.15 -9.52 -7.75
C GLU A 216 -0.87 -8.11 -7.21
N ARG A 217 -1.69 -7.64 -6.24
CA ARG A 217 -1.55 -6.35 -5.56
C ARG A 217 -1.02 -6.45 -4.12
N ALA A 218 -0.63 -7.64 -3.68
CA ALA A 218 -0.13 -7.86 -2.32
C ALA A 218 1.06 -6.95 -1.95
N ASP A 219 1.96 -6.68 -2.90
CA ASP A 219 3.09 -5.76 -2.68
C ASP A 219 2.62 -4.31 -2.52
N ALA A 220 1.60 -3.89 -3.27
CA ALA A 220 1.01 -2.56 -3.13
C ALA A 220 0.33 -2.40 -1.75
N HIS A 221 -0.44 -3.40 -1.30
CA HIS A 221 -1.03 -3.40 0.04
C HIS A 221 0.03 -3.28 1.13
N ARG A 222 1.08 -4.11 1.09
CA ARG A 222 2.20 -4.03 2.05
C ARG A 222 2.86 -2.66 2.06
N MET A 223 3.06 -2.09 0.87
CA MET A 223 3.66 -0.78 0.71
C MET A 223 2.81 0.32 1.35
N TYR A 224 1.50 0.39 1.05
CA TYR A 224 0.62 1.40 1.63
C TYR A 224 0.51 1.26 3.16
N LEU A 225 0.30 0.04 3.68
CA LEU A 225 0.25 -0.22 5.12
C LEU A 225 1.54 0.18 5.84
N LYS A 226 2.71 -0.07 5.22
CA LYS A 226 4.01 0.36 5.74
C LYS A 226 4.14 1.89 5.84
N HIS A 227 3.45 2.63 4.99
CA HIS A 227 3.44 4.10 4.98
C HIS A 227 2.26 4.70 5.76
N GLY A 228 1.62 3.92 6.64
CA GLY A 228 0.58 4.41 7.54
C GLY A 228 -0.82 4.52 6.94
N PHE A 229 -1.04 3.97 5.74
CA PHE A 229 -2.40 3.86 5.21
C PHE A 229 -3.15 2.75 5.93
N GLU A 230 -4.45 2.95 6.10
CA GLU A 230 -5.37 1.99 6.70
C GLU A 230 -6.43 1.56 5.68
N ILE A 231 -6.92 0.33 5.80
CA ILE A 231 -8.08 -0.13 5.02
C ILE A 231 -9.34 0.22 5.81
N ASN A 232 -10.06 1.24 5.37
CA ASN A 232 -11.23 1.76 6.09
C ASN A 232 -12.55 1.65 5.32
N ALA A 233 -12.51 1.19 4.05
CA ALA A 233 -13.71 1.04 3.23
C ALA A 233 -13.56 -0.07 2.18
N HIS A 234 -14.69 -0.62 1.76
CA HIS A 234 -14.78 -1.49 0.59
C HIS A 234 -15.20 -0.66 -0.64
N HIS A 235 -14.54 -0.91 -1.77
CA HIS A 235 -14.91 -0.30 -3.04
C HIS A 235 -15.83 -1.24 -3.83
N PHE A 236 -17.06 -0.80 -4.09
CA PHE A 236 -18.04 -1.55 -4.85
C PHE A 236 -18.14 -1.02 -6.28
N VAL A 237 -18.14 -1.93 -7.26
CA VAL A 237 -18.29 -1.61 -8.68
C VAL A 237 -19.46 -2.39 -9.26
N CYS A 238 -20.36 -1.71 -9.96
CA CYS A 238 -21.39 -2.37 -10.74
C CYS A 238 -21.36 -1.92 -12.19
N LYS A 239 -21.40 -2.89 -13.11
CA LYS A 239 -21.59 -2.59 -14.54
C LYS A 239 -23.06 -2.21 -14.78
N THR A 240 -23.30 -1.08 -15.43
CA THR A 240 -24.65 -0.56 -15.67
C THR A 240 -25.57 -1.54 -16.40
N GLU A 241 -25.01 -2.38 -17.26
CA GLU A 241 -25.73 -3.46 -17.96
C GLU A 241 -26.43 -4.44 -17.02
N ARG A 242 -25.86 -4.66 -15.82
CA ARG A 242 -26.44 -5.56 -14.80
C ARG A 242 -27.62 -4.95 -14.04
N PHE A 243 -27.84 -3.63 -14.13
CA PHE A 243 -28.97 -2.95 -13.52
C PHE A 243 -30.24 -2.96 -14.38
N ARG A 244 -30.11 -3.32 -15.66
CA ARG A 244 -31.28 -3.47 -16.53
C ARG A 244 -31.89 -4.84 -16.24
N ARG A 245 -32.93 -4.84 -15.41
CA ARG A 245 -33.87 -5.96 -15.24
C ARG A 245 -34.97 -5.88 -16.29
#